data_26928cb339836a8c3746ca5362ba8eb7
#
_entry.id   26928cb339836a8c3746ca5362ba8eb7
#
_cell.length_a   1.000
_cell.length_b   1.000
_cell.length_c   1.000
_cell.angle_alpha   90.00
_cell.angle_beta   90.00
_cell.angle_gamma   90.00
#
_symmetry.space_group_name_H-M   'P 1'
#
loop_
_entity.id
_entity.type
_entity.pdbx_description
1 polymer ?
#
loop_
_entity_poly.entity_id
_entity_poly.type
_entity_poly.pdbx_seq_one_letter_code
_entity_poly.pdbx_strand_id
1 'polypeptide(L)'
;MYIDKIINKRSPSLILCLTGWSTSPELFRHLEVPEQTDLWIAYDYRTLAFEETFAPYKEVHLVAWSLGVWVATRLWAGKRSFTTTTALNGTPFPIHDTLGIPAAIFEGTLQHISEEGMRRFNRRMCGDKETFNRYSELSPRPLEEIKEELESLYN
;
A
#
# COMPACT_ATOMS: atom_id res chain seq x y z
N MET A 1 -1.63 4.94 10.11
CA MET A 1 -0.74 4.31 9.10
C MET A 1 0.64 4.15 9.70
N TYR A 2 1.38 3.12 9.31
CA TYR A 2 2.77 2.89 9.72
C TYR A 2 3.72 3.15 8.56
N ILE A 3 4.96 3.55 8.91
CA ILE A 3 6.06 3.76 7.95
C ILE A 3 7.22 2.87 8.34
N ASP A 4 7.53 1.88 7.50
CA ASP A 4 8.78 1.09 7.63
C ASP A 4 9.87 1.73 6.76
N LYS A 5 10.93 2.21 7.38
CA LYS A 5 12.06 2.85 6.72
C LYS A 5 13.10 1.78 6.38
N ILE A 6 12.85 1.00 5.31
CA ILE A 6 13.70 -0.13 4.90
C ILE A 6 15.13 0.33 4.62
N ILE A 7 15.28 1.46 3.92
CA ILE A 7 16.57 2.12 3.70
C ILE A 7 16.44 3.54 4.21
N ASN A 8 17.27 3.90 5.18
CA ASN A 8 17.25 5.22 5.84
C ASN A 8 18.69 5.69 6.15
N LYS A 9 19.41 6.03 5.11
CA LYS A 9 20.82 6.47 5.16
C LYS A 9 20.96 7.99 5.18
N ARG A 10 19.84 8.71 5.24
CA ARG A 10 19.78 10.17 5.08
C ARG A 10 20.25 10.61 3.69
N SER A 11 19.85 9.88 2.70
CA SER A 11 20.15 10.14 1.30
C SER A 11 19.44 11.41 0.81
N PRO A 12 19.89 12.05 -0.27
CA PRO A 12 19.22 13.24 -0.82
C PRO A 12 17.89 12.92 -1.49
N SER A 13 17.68 11.66 -1.90
CA SER A 13 16.49 11.19 -2.61
C SER A 13 15.72 10.19 -1.75
N LEU A 14 14.38 10.20 -1.84
CA LEU A 14 13.47 9.27 -1.18
C LEU A 14 12.53 8.65 -2.19
N ILE A 15 12.38 7.33 -2.13
CA ILE A 15 11.24 6.62 -2.70
C ILE A 15 10.28 6.30 -1.56
N LEU A 16 9.07 6.88 -1.62
CA LEU A 16 7.97 6.56 -0.72
C LEU A 16 6.98 5.66 -1.44
N CYS A 17 6.83 4.42 -0.97
CA CYS A 17 5.85 3.48 -1.49
C CYS A 17 4.64 3.40 -0.56
N LEU A 18 3.44 3.67 -1.09
CA LEU A 18 2.18 3.37 -0.44
C LEU A 18 1.68 2.03 -0.95
N THR A 19 1.49 1.07 -0.04
CA THR A 19 1.17 -0.32 -0.41
C THR A 19 -0.31 -0.53 -0.70
N GLY A 20 -0.64 -1.71 -1.19
CA GLY A 20 -2.02 -2.20 -1.25
C GLY A 20 -2.55 -2.62 0.12
N TRP A 21 -3.86 -2.82 0.19
CA TRP A 21 -4.52 -3.40 1.36
C TRP A 21 -3.89 -4.74 1.77
N SER A 22 -3.85 -5.01 3.05
CA SER A 22 -3.32 -6.24 3.67
C SER A 22 -1.82 -6.50 3.50
N THR A 23 -1.10 -5.65 2.78
CA THR A 23 0.30 -5.88 2.43
C THR A 23 1.23 -5.63 3.62
N SER A 24 2.19 -6.53 3.83
CA SER A 24 3.29 -6.36 4.77
C SER A 24 4.49 -5.65 4.10
N PRO A 25 5.25 -4.80 4.81
CA PRO A 25 6.47 -4.19 4.27
C PRO A 25 7.55 -5.21 3.89
N GLU A 26 7.49 -6.43 4.40
CA GLU A 26 8.41 -7.52 4.04
C GLU A 26 8.45 -7.79 2.52
N LEU A 27 7.32 -7.57 1.82
CA LEU A 27 7.25 -7.71 0.37
C LEU A 27 8.28 -6.84 -0.37
N PHE A 28 8.70 -5.74 0.22
CA PHE A 28 9.57 -4.74 -0.42
C PHE A 28 11.04 -4.85 0.00
N ARG A 29 11.40 -5.74 0.94
CA ARG A 29 12.77 -5.83 1.48
C ARG A 29 13.82 -6.30 0.47
N HIS A 30 13.37 -6.95 -0.60
CA HIS A 30 14.25 -7.42 -1.67
C HIS A 30 14.52 -6.36 -2.75
N LEU A 31 13.85 -5.19 -2.68
CA LEU A 31 14.03 -4.17 -3.68
C LEU A 31 15.39 -3.50 -3.56
N GLU A 32 16.07 -3.43 -4.68
CA GLU A 32 17.24 -2.59 -4.87
C GLU A 32 16.79 -1.21 -5.35
N VAL A 33 17.33 -0.17 -4.77
CA VAL A 33 17.06 1.21 -5.13
C VAL A 33 18.34 1.87 -5.66
N PRO A 34 18.22 2.95 -6.45
CA PRO A 34 19.40 3.70 -6.90
C PRO A 34 20.28 4.15 -5.73
N GLU A 35 21.57 4.33 -5.99
CA GLU A 35 22.49 4.89 -5.00
C GLU A 35 21.97 6.24 -4.47
N GLN A 36 22.29 6.56 -3.22
CA GLN A 36 21.86 7.78 -2.54
C GLN A 36 20.33 7.97 -2.50
N THR A 37 19.60 6.87 -2.42
CA THR A 37 18.14 6.86 -2.30
C THR A 37 17.70 6.10 -1.06
N ASP A 38 16.85 6.70 -0.25
CA ASP A 38 16.16 6.04 0.86
C ASP A 38 14.86 5.39 0.37
N LEU A 39 14.42 4.33 1.06
CA LEU A 39 13.19 3.61 0.74
C LEU A 39 12.30 3.51 1.97
N TRP A 40 11.14 4.13 1.91
CA TRP A 40 10.11 4.05 2.94
C TRP A 40 8.86 3.37 2.40
N ILE A 41 8.28 2.49 3.21
CA ILE A 41 7.05 1.76 2.90
C ILE A 41 5.97 2.19 3.86
N ALA A 42 4.90 2.80 3.34
CA ALA A 42 3.70 3.15 4.07
C ALA A 42 2.66 2.03 3.92
N TYR A 43 2.11 1.57 5.02
CA TYR A 43 1.12 0.49 5.08
C TYR A 43 0.19 0.66 6.27
N ASP A 44 -0.85 -0.17 6.38
CA ASP A 44 -1.84 -0.12 7.45
C ASP A 44 -2.57 1.23 7.54
N TYR A 45 -3.59 1.38 6.73
CA TYR A 45 -4.33 2.63 6.60
C TYR A 45 -5.55 2.72 7.51
N ARG A 46 -5.57 2.03 8.66
CA ARG A 46 -6.60 2.21 9.69
C ARG A 46 -6.71 3.66 10.15
N THR A 47 -5.63 4.42 10.00
CA THR A 47 -5.63 5.88 10.09
C THR A 47 -4.84 6.47 8.93
N LEU A 48 -5.21 7.67 8.48
CA LEU A 48 -4.47 8.40 7.45
C LEU A 48 -3.48 9.42 8.03
N ALA A 49 -3.15 9.33 9.33
CA ALA A 49 -2.16 10.20 9.94
C ALA A 49 -0.77 9.90 9.35
N PHE A 50 -0.20 10.89 8.66
CA PHE A 50 1.16 10.87 8.15
C PHE A 50 1.97 11.92 8.90
N GLU A 51 2.80 11.47 9.84
CA GLU A 51 3.54 12.35 10.76
C GLU A 51 4.97 12.61 10.31
N GLU A 52 5.42 12.00 9.22
CA GLU A 52 6.77 12.13 8.70
C GLU A 52 6.96 13.43 7.92
N THR A 53 8.19 13.91 7.90
CA THR A 53 8.59 15.08 7.12
C THR A 53 9.46 14.69 5.93
N PHE A 54 9.25 15.38 4.82
CA PHE A 54 10.10 15.26 3.64
C PHE A 54 11.17 16.37 3.55
N ALA A 55 11.24 17.26 4.53
CA ALA A 55 12.14 18.41 4.50
C ALA A 55 13.63 18.06 4.28
N PRO A 56 14.15 16.92 4.77
CA PRO A 56 15.54 16.51 4.53
C PRO A 56 15.85 16.11 3.08
N TYR A 57 14.82 15.79 2.28
CA TYR A 57 15.00 15.23 0.93
C TYR A 57 14.91 16.34 -0.13
N LYS A 58 15.86 16.31 -1.09
CA LYS A 58 15.85 17.15 -2.28
C LYS A 58 14.82 16.66 -3.29
N GLU A 59 14.71 15.33 -3.40
CA GLU A 59 13.80 14.65 -4.32
C GLU A 59 12.95 13.64 -3.55
N VAL A 60 11.66 13.62 -3.84
CA VAL A 60 10.73 12.63 -3.28
C VAL A 60 9.92 12.03 -4.42
N HIS A 61 10.07 10.73 -4.62
CA HIS A 61 9.37 9.94 -5.60
C HIS A 61 8.27 9.14 -4.92
N LEU A 62 7.02 9.41 -5.29
CA LEU A 62 5.86 8.70 -4.76
C LEU A 62 5.50 7.54 -5.67
N VAL A 63 5.41 6.34 -5.11
CA VAL A 63 4.86 5.15 -5.75
C VAL A 63 3.65 4.70 -4.94
N ALA A 64 2.49 4.66 -5.54
CA ALA A 64 1.26 4.26 -4.89
C ALA A 64 0.65 3.04 -5.60
N TRP A 65 0.40 1.97 -4.86
CA TRP A 65 -0.12 0.72 -5.40
C TRP A 65 -1.48 0.37 -4.81
N SER A 66 -2.44 0.04 -5.67
CA SER A 66 -3.78 -0.42 -5.26
C SER A 66 -4.47 0.57 -4.31
N LEU A 67 -4.80 0.18 -3.08
CA LEU A 67 -5.38 1.07 -2.05
C LEU A 67 -4.50 2.29 -1.76
N GLY A 68 -3.20 2.15 -1.87
CA GLY A 68 -2.25 3.26 -1.71
C GLY A 68 -2.49 4.43 -2.66
N VAL A 69 -3.11 4.20 -3.84
CA VAL A 69 -3.48 5.29 -4.77
C VAL A 69 -4.56 6.18 -4.17
N TRP A 70 -5.59 5.58 -3.54
CA TRP A 70 -6.60 6.34 -2.81
C TRP A 70 -5.99 7.10 -1.62
N VAL A 71 -5.13 6.44 -0.84
CA VAL A 71 -4.43 7.07 0.29
C VAL A 71 -3.62 8.28 -0.17
N ALA A 72 -2.80 8.13 -1.21
CA ALA A 72 -2.03 9.22 -1.79
C ALA A 72 -2.91 10.39 -2.20
N THR A 73 -4.05 10.10 -2.83
CA THR A 73 -5.03 11.11 -3.25
C THR A 73 -5.62 11.85 -2.04
N ARG A 74 -6.03 11.14 -1.01
CA ARG A 74 -6.59 11.74 0.22
C ARG A 74 -5.59 12.63 0.96
N LEU A 75 -4.35 12.23 1.01
CA LEU A 75 -3.31 12.97 1.72
C LEU A 75 -2.81 14.19 0.95
N TRP A 76 -2.54 14.05 -0.35
CA TRP A 76 -1.73 15.02 -1.07
C TRP A 76 -2.32 15.60 -2.35
N ALA A 77 -3.45 15.13 -2.87
CA ALA A 77 -4.03 15.71 -4.09
C ALA A 77 -4.30 17.21 -3.91
N GLY A 78 -3.74 18.01 -4.80
CA GLY A 78 -3.84 19.47 -4.74
C GLY A 78 -3.12 20.18 -3.58
N LYS A 79 -2.42 19.42 -2.71
CA LYS A 79 -1.75 19.96 -1.51
C LYS A 79 -0.23 19.91 -1.62
N ARG A 80 0.30 18.96 -2.37
CA ARG A 80 1.74 18.72 -2.49
C ARG A 80 2.09 18.17 -3.86
N SER A 81 3.24 18.61 -4.39
CA SER A 81 3.89 18.01 -5.55
C SER A 81 5.06 17.13 -5.10
N PHE A 82 5.26 16.03 -5.80
CA PHE A 82 6.41 15.13 -5.68
C PHE A 82 7.30 15.28 -6.92
N THR A 83 8.56 14.87 -6.83
CA THR A 83 9.47 14.85 -7.99
C THR A 83 8.90 13.98 -9.10
N THR A 84 8.42 12.80 -8.74
CA THR A 84 7.60 11.94 -9.62
C THR A 84 6.46 11.32 -8.83
N THR A 85 5.39 10.97 -9.52
CA THR A 85 4.25 10.23 -8.94
C THR A 85 3.89 9.10 -9.88
N THR A 86 3.89 7.87 -9.37
CA THR A 86 3.52 6.66 -10.10
C THR A 86 2.36 5.96 -9.39
N ALA A 87 1.28 5.74 -10.11
CA ALA A 87 0.14 4.96 -9.62
C ALA A 87 0.13 3.59 -10.32
N LEU A 88 0.01 2.52 -9.54
CA LEU A 88 0.00 1.13 -10.01
C LEU A 88 -1.31 0.45 -9.58
N ASN A 89 -2.05 -0.07 -10.53
CA ASN A 89 -3.24 -0.93 -10.30
C ASN A 89 -4.19 -0.40 -9.21
N GLY A 90 -4.44 0.90 -9.18
CA GLY A 90 -5.27 1.55 -8.18
C GLY A 90 -6.05 2.72 -8.75
N THR A 91 -6.98 3.23 -7.97
CA THR A 91 -7.88 4.33 -8.32
C THR A 91 -8.13 5.22 -7.11
N PRO A 92 -8.44 6.51 -7.29
CA PRO A 92 -8.90 7.39 -6.22
C PRO A 92 -10.27 7.00 -5.62
N PHE A 93 -10.98 6.06 -6.24
CA PHE A 93 -12.32 5.64 -5.85
C PHE A 93 -12.31 4.15 -5.47
N PRO A 94 -11.88 3.78 -4.24
CA PRO A 94 -11.69 2.38 -3.85
C PRO A 94 -12.99 1.58 -3.88
N ILE A 95 -14.11 2.20 -3.54
CA ILE A 95 -15.45 1.58 -3.58
C ILE A 95 -16.28 2.35 -4.59
N HIS A 96 -16.44 1.82 -5.79
CA HIS A 96 -17.22 2.46 -6.85
C HIS A 96 -17.51 1.47 -7.98
N ASP A 97 -18.77 1.35 -8.40
CA ASP A 97 -19.21 0.30 -9.32
C ASP A 97 -18.55 0.36 -10.72
N THR A 98 -18.07 1.51 -11.14
CA THR A 98 -17.45 1.68 -12.48
C THR A 98 -16.00 2.18 -12.44
N LEU A 99 -15.59 2.90 -11.38
CA LEU A 99 -14.26 3.52 -11.28
C LEU A 99 -13.35 2.84 -10.24
N GLY A 100 -13.87 1.89 -9.49
CA GLY A 100 -13.19 1.17 -8.44
C GLY A 100 -13.66 -0.27 -8.30
N ILE A 101 -13.63 -0.77 -7.07
CA ILE A 101 -14.19 -2.08 -6.74
C ILE A 101 -15.69 -1.91 -6.52
N PRO A 102 -16.54 -2.66 -7.25
CA PRO A 102 -17.98 -2.63 -7.01
C PRO A 102 -18.34 -2.88 -5.54
N ALA A 103 -19.29 -2.12 -5.01
CA ALA A 103 -19.66 -2.18 -3.59
C ALA A 103 -19.97 -3.61 -3.12
N ALA A 104 -20.74 -4.38 -3.92
CA ALA A 104 -21.05 -5.78 -3.59
C ALA A 104 -19.80 -6.69 -3.50
N ILE A 105 -18.79 -6.45 -4.34
CA ILE A 105 -17.52 -7.21 -4.29
C ILE A 105 -16.71 -6.81 -3.06
N PHE A 106 -16.68 -5.52 -2.75
CA PHE A 106 -16.00 -5.00 -1.57
C PHE A 106 -16.60 -5.56 -0.27
N GLU A 107 -17.92 -5.51 -0.13
CA GLU A 107 -18.66 -6.08 1.00
C GLU A 107 -18.44 -7.60 1.12
N GLY A 108 -18.52 -8.30 -0.01
CA GLY A 108 -18.22 -9.74 -0.05
C GLY A 108 -16.79 -10.05 0.42
N THR A 109 -15.82 -9.22 0.09
CA THR A 109 -14.44 -9.39 0.57
C THR A 109 -14.38 -9.18 2.08
N LEU A 110 -14.99 -8.11 2.60
CA LEU A 110 -15.00 -7.79 4.03
C LEU A 110 -15.66 -8.91 4.86
N GLN A 111 -16.79 -9.46 4.39
CA GLN A 111 -17.51 -10.55 5.06
C GLN A 111 -16.74 -11.87 5.10
N HIS A 112 -15.79 -12.08 4.19
CA HIS A 112 -15.05 -13.33 4.05
C HIS A 112 -13.57 -13.22 4.48
N ILE A 113 -13.22 -12.21 5.25
CA ILE A 113 -11.88 -12.08 5.84
C ILE A 113 -11.67 -13.21 6.84
N SER A 114 -10.84 -14.15 6.46
CA SER A 114 -10.40 -15.32 7.20
C SER A 114 -9.10 -15.82 6.57
N GLU A 115 -8.39 -16.73 7.19
CA GLU A 115 -7.17 -17.29 6.60
C GLU A 115 -7.43 -17.84 5.19
N GLU A 116 -8.50 -18.61 5.02
CA GLU A 116 -8.87 -19.19 3.72
C GLU A 116 -9.33 -18.11 2.72
N GLY A 117 -10.10 -17.10 3.17
CA GLY A 117 -10.52 -15.96 2.36
C GLY A 117 -9.34 -15.15 1.85
N MET A 118 -8.39 -14.85 2.73
CA MET A 118 -7.16 -14.13 2.38
C MET A 118 -6.25 -14.95 1.44
N ARG A 119 -6.16 -16.26 1.66
CA ARG A 119 -5.44 -17.15 0.76
C ARG A 119 -6.02 -17.11 -0.66
N ARG A 120 -7.34 -17.14 -0.82
CA ARG A 120 -8.01 -17.02 -2.13
C ARG A 120 -7.79 -15.63 -2.75
N PHE A 121 -7.88 -14.58 -1.95
CA PHE A 121 -7.61 -13.20 -2.39
C PHE A 121 -6.17 -13.08 -2.92
N ASN A 122 -5.19 -13.51 -2.13
CA ASN A 122 -3.77 -13.46 -2.49
C ASN A 122 -3.47 -14.29 -3.75
N ARG A 123 -4.11 -15.44 -3.90
CA ARG A 123 -3.97 -16.28 -5.10
C ARG A 123 -4.44 -15.57 -6.37
N ARG A 124 -5.54 -14.82 -6.29
CA ARG A 124 -6.04 -14.01 -7.41
C ARG A 124 -5.15 -12.81 -7.68
N MET A 125 -4.70 -12.12 -6.64
CA MET A 125 -3.81 -10.97 -6.73
C MET A 125 -2.49 -11.32 -7.42
N CYS A 126 -1.88 -12.44 -7.06
CA CYS A 126 -0.59 -12.88 -7.61
C CYS A 126 -0.67 -13.36 -9.08
N GLY A 127 -1.85 -13.74 -9.56
CA GLY A 127 -2.07 -14.18 -10.94
C GLY A 127 -1.55 -15.58 -11.25
N ASP A 128 -0.29 -15.89 -10.98
CA ASP A 128 0.34 -17.18 -11.24
C ASP A 128 0.75 -17.91 -9.95
N LYS A 129 1.10 -19.20 -10.09
CA LYS A 129 1.43 -20.06 -8.94
C LYS A 129 2.79 -19.74 -8.33
N GLU A 130 3.77 -19.36 -9.12
CA GLU A 130 5.12 -19.08 -8.63
C GLU A 130 5.12 -17.82 -7.76
N THR A 131 4.52 -16.75 -8.26
CA THR A 131 4.33 -15.49 -7.52
C THR A 131 3.55 -15.71 -6.23
N PHE A 132 2.47 -16.52 -6.30
CA PHE A 132 1.69 -16.86 -5.11
C PHE A 132 2.49 -17.63 -4.07
N ASN A 133 3.30 -18.60 -4.49
CA ASN A 133 4.14 -19.36 -3.56
C ASN A 133 5.13 -18.45 -2.84
N ARG A 134 5.84 -17.58 -3.57
CA ARG A 134 6.76 -16.59 -2.98
C ARG A 134 6.05 -15.63 -2.02
N TYR A 135 4.88 -15.12 -2.41
CA TYR A 135 4.08 -14.25 -1.56
C TYR A 135 3.63 -14.93 -0.26
N SER A 136 3.31 -16.23 -0.34
CA SER A 136 2.85 -17.04 0.80
C SER A 136 3.96 -17.37 1.81
N GLU A 137 5.22 -17.15 1.46
CA GLU A 137 6.37 -17.28 2.39
C GLU A 137 6.52 -16.08 3.31
N LEU A 138 5.89 -14.94 2.96
CA LEU A 138 5.92 -13.73 3.77
C LEU A 138 4.99 -13.87 4.97
N SER A 139 5.38 -13.26 6.09
CA SER A 139 4.52 -13.21 7.28
C SER A 139 3.31 -12.32 7.01
N PRO A 140 2.09 -12.86 7.11
CA PRO A 140 0.89 -12.06 6.94
C PRO A 140 0.70 -11.08 8.11
N ARG A 141 0.00 -9.98 7.86
CA ARG A 141 -0.49 -9.11 8.92
C ARG A 141 -1.65 -9.80 9.67
N PRO A 142 -1.87 -9.47 10.95
CA PRO A 142 -3.01 -10.00 11.72
C PRO A 142 -4.34 -9.77 11.01
N LEU A 143 -5.22 -10.79 10.98
CA LEU A 143 -6.51 -10.72 10.27
C LEU A 143 -7.39 -9.58 10.78
N GLU A 144 -7.38 -9.33 12.11
CA GLU A 144 -8.16 -8.24 12.70
C GLU A 144 -7.70 -6.87 12.17
N GLU A 145 -6.41 -6.63 12.09
CA GLU A 145 -5.87 -5.39 11.52
C GLU A 145 -6.24 -5.21 10.05
N ILE A 146 -6.16 -6.29 9.27
CA ILE A 146 -6.54 -6.30 7.85
C ILE A 146 -8.02 -5.97 7.69
N LYS A 147 -8.86 -6.50 8.57
CA LYS A 147 -10.31 -6.24 8.59
C LYS A 147 -10.61 -4.79 8.96
N GLU A 148 -10.06 -4.31 10.07
CA GLU A 148 -10.21 -2.92 10.53
C GLU A 148 -9.74 -1.92 9.46
N GLU A 149 -8.65 -2.24 8.75
CA GLU A 149 -8.15 -1.40 7.65
C GLU A 149 -9.19 -1.29 6.52
N LEU A 150 -9.83 -2.39 6.14
CA LEU A 150 -10.86 -2.38 5.11
C LEU A 150 -12.15 -1.68 5.58
N GLU A 151 -12.55 -1.89 6.84
CA GLU A 151 -13.70 -1.21 7.46
C GLU A 151 -13.50 0.31 7.52
N SER A 152 -12.27 0.77 7.72
CA SER A 152 -11.96 2.22 7.78
C SER A 152 -12.27 2.98 6.50
N LEU A 153 -12.44 2.29 5.36
CA LEU A 153 -12.80 2.91 4.08
C LEU A 153 -14.27 3.35 4.02
N TYR A 154 -15.12 2.88 4.93
CA TYR A 154 -16.52 3.31 5.03
C TYR A 154 -16.69 4.59 5.87
N ASN A 155 -15.66 5.02 6.60
CA ASN A 155 -15.64 6.22 7.45
C ASN A 155 -14.91 7.37 6.74
#